data_ec7de32ff017023a71dff98f732cb1ac
#
_entry.id   ec7de32ff017023a71dff98f732cb1ac
#
_cell.length_a   1.000
_cell.length_b   1.000
_cell.length_c   1.000
_cell.angle_alpha   90.00
_cell.angle_beta   90.00
_cell.angle_gamma   90.00
#
_symmetry.space_group_name_H-M   'P 1'
#
loop_
_entity.id
_entity.type
_entity.pdbx_description
1 polymer ?
#
loop_
_entity_poly.entity_id
_entity_poly.type
_entity_poly.pdbx_seq_one_letter_code
_entity_poly.pdbx_strand_id
1 'polypeptide(L)'
;VLKSSIDFSELEVQKGDEPPQPFSYETENLGENKVECHVSWTNDETKQIILENINRSPLYAGKIEGVGPRYCPSFEDKIMRFKDKPRHQLFIEPCGIDTEEMYLQGMSSSLPEEVQLKFYHTIKGLEHCLIMRPAYAIEYDCVDPLAMNPTLEFKDFEGLFGAGQFNGSSGYEEAAAQGLVAGINAAMKVLGREPVIFDRSESYIGTLVDDLVTKGANEPYRMMTSRSEYRLVLRQDNADERLTPLGHRIGLISDERYAKFLKKQELKKEELNRLKSTVISPTDEVNEILVSRETSEITSGVRLIDLMKRPQLGYDALKNIDKTRPELDPNIFEQVEIEIKYEGYIQKQLKQVEQMKKLEVKQLPKDFDYNEIEGLRLEAREKLNKIKPLNIGQASRISGVSPADISVLLIWLAQNNRRQ
;
A
#
# COMPACT_ATOMS: atom_id res chain seq x y z
N VAL A 1 -4.52 28.23 -3.98
CA VAL A 1 -4.88 29.42 -4.78
C VAL A 1 -6.39 29.60 -4.80
N LEU A 2 -6.84 30.83 -5.11
CA LEU A 2 -8.26 31.17 -5.21
C LEU A 2 -8.83 30.66 -6.55
N LYS A 3 -9.90 29.89 -6.55
CA LYS A 3 -10.54 29.28 -7.73
C LYS A 3 -10.93 30.31 -8.79
N SER A 4 -11.57 31.41 -8.38
CA SER A 4 -12.01 32.49 -9.28
C SER A 4 -10.87 33.27 -9.94
N SER A 5 -9.62 33.06 -9.54
CA SER A 5 -8.43 33.67 -10.13
C SER A 5 -7.70 32.78 -11.14
N ILE A 6 -8.25 31.60 -11.45
CA ILE A 6 -7.69 30.62 -12.39
C ILE A 6 -8.43 30.72 -13.73
N ASP A 7 -7.69 30.72 -14.83
CA ASP A 7 -8.27 30.59 -16.17
C ASP A 7 -8.37 29.11 -16.56
N PHE A 8 -9.51 28.48 -16.26
CA PHE A 8 -9.75 27.07 -16.57
C PHE A 8 -9.89 26.78 -18.07
N SER A 9 -10.16 27.79 -18.90
CA SER A 9 -10.30 27.60 -20.35
C SER A 9 -8.99 27.17 -21.03
N GLU A 10 -7.87 27.45 -20.40
CA GLU A 10 -6.52 27.14 -20.86
C GLU A 10 -5.98 25.79 -20.31
N LEU A 11 -6.77 25.08 -19.50
CA LEU A 11 -6.33 23.90 -18.77
C LEU A 11 -6.93 22.61 -19.36
N GLU A 12 -6.17 21.52 -19.26
CA GLU A 12 -6.65 20.19 -19.59
C GLU A 12 -7.49 19.63 -18.43
N VAL A 13 -8.70 19.13 -18.74
CA VAL A 13 -9.58 18.53 -17.73
C VAL A 13 -9.11 17.11 -17.41
N GLN A 14 -8.93 16.82 -16.13
CA GLN A 14 -8.67 15.50 -15.60
C GLN A 14 -9.93 14.98 -14.89
N LYS A 15 -10.66 14.10 -15.56
CA LYS A 15 -11.84 13.43 -15.01
C LYS A 15 -11.44 12.35 -14.01
N GLY A 16 -12.36 12.00 -13.11
CA GLY A 16 -12.26 10.80 -12.29
C GLY A 16 -12.48 9.51 -13.10
N ASP A 17 -12.28 8.37 -12.44
CA ASP A 17 -12.49 7.06 -13.07
C ASP A 17 -13.94 6.84 -13.50
N GLU A 18 -14.15 6.18 -14.65
CA GLU A 18 -15.45 5.81 -15.19
C GLU A 18 -15.48 4.29 -15.50
N PRO A 19 -16.23 3.48 -14.74
CA PRO A 19 -17.01 3.82 -13.54
C PRO A 19 -16.13 4.08 -12.30
N PRO A 20 -16.61 4.93 -11.36
CA PRO A 20 -15.87 5.19 -10.14
C PRO A 20 -15.73 3.93 -9.28
N GLN A 21 -14.57 3.77 -8.61
CA GLN A 21 -14.28 2.62 -7.77
C GLN A 21 -14.42 2.98 -6.28
N PRO A 22 -15.17 2.21 -5.48
CA PRO A 22 -15.30 2.47 -4.06
C PRO A 22 -14.04 2.09 -3.28
N PHE A 23 -13.68 2.87 -2.27
CA PHE A 23 -12.63 2.52 -1.32
C PHE A 23 -13.11 1.53 -0.24
N SER A 24 -14.41 1.45 0.01
CA SER A 24 -15.01 0.57 1.01
C SER A 24 -15.79 -0.55 0.34
N TYR A 25 -15.66 -1.77 0.86
CA TYR A 25 -16.47 -2.93 0.46
C TYR A 25 -17.96 -2.79 0.83
N GLU A 26 -18.34 -1.78 1.62
CA GLU A 26 -19.73 -1.52 2.01
C GLU A 26 -20.41 -0.50 1.11
N THR A 27 -19.67 0.18 0.26
CA THR A 27 -20.25 1.17 -0.65
C THR A 27 -20.88 0.46 -1.84
N GLU A 28 -22.19 0.47 -1.89
CA GLU A 28 -22.98 -0.16 -2.96
C GLU A 28 -23.16 0.77 -4.17
N ASN A 29 -23.20 2.09 -3.94
CA ASN A 29 -23.38 3.09 -4.99
C ASN A 29 -22.59 4.37 -4.65
N LEU A 30 -21.71 4.77 -5.54
CA LEU A 30 -20.92 6.02 -5.42
C LEU A 30 -21.62 7.24 -6.05
N GLY A 31 -22.63 7.01 -6.89
CA GLY A 31 -23.19 8.08 -7.73
C GLY A 31 -22.21 8.54 -8.82
N GLU A 32 -22.39 9.78 -9.27
CA GLU A 32 -21.56 10.39 -10.32
C GLU A 32 -20.39 11.17 -9.71
N ASN A 33 -19.31 11.31 -10.49
CA ASN A 33 -18.21 12.21 -10.16
C ASN A 33 -18.73 13.66 -10.08
N LYS A 34 -18.53 14.33 -8.94
CA LYS A 34 -19.06 15.68 -8.67
C LYS A 34 -18.11 16.80 -9.04
N VAL A 35 -16.82 16.50 -9.14
CA VAL A 35 -15.76 17.48 -9.39
C VAL A 35 -14.74 16.91 -10.37
N GLU A 36 -14.08 17.82 -11.09
CA GLU A 36 -12.98 17.50 -11.99
C GLU A 36 -11.73 18.23 -11.50
N CYS A 37 -10.58 17.61 -11.74
CA CYS A 37 -9.28 18.25 -11.56
C CYS A 37 -8.81 18.80 -12.91
N HIS A 38 -7.79 19.64 -12.88
CA HIS A 38 -7.20 20.19 -14.10
C HIS A 38 -5.69 19.98 -14.09
N VAL A 39 -5.12 19.89 -15.28
CA VAL A 39 -3.69 19.69 -15.50
C VAL A 39 -3.09 20.91 -16.16
N SER A 40 -1.94 21.32 -15.65
CA SER A 40 -1.08 22.31 -16.29
C SER A 40 0.38 21.87 -16.23
N TRP A 41 1.25 22.66 -16.81
CA TRP A 41 2.66 22.36 -16.95
C TRP A 41 3.51 23.58 -16.67
N THR A 42 4.61 23.39 -15.97
CA THR A 42 5.64 24.43 -15.85
C THR A 42 6.44 24.57 -17.14
N ASN A 43 7.22 25.62 -17.25
CA ASN A 43 8.02 25.94 -18.43
C ASN A 43 9.44 26.38 -18.05
N ASP A 44 10.24 26.79 -19.04
CA ASP A 44 11.62 27.23 -18.82
C ASP A 44 11.72 28.49 -17.97
N GLU A 45 10.76 29.43 -18.09
CA GLU A 45 10.71 30.64 -17.29
C GLU A 45 10.45 30.31 -15.81
N THR A 46 9.48 29.39 -15.55
CA THR A 46 9.25 28.83 -14.21
C THR A 46 10.53 28.29 -13.60
N LYS A 47 11.27 27.48 -14.38
CA LYS A 47 12.55 26.88 -13.96
C LYS A 47 13.61 27.94 -13.69
N GLN A 48 13.73 28.96 -14.53
CA GLN A 48 14.72 30.02 -14.38
C GLN A 48 14.50 30.82 -13.10
N ILE A 49 13.24 31.23 -12.82
CA ILE A 49 12.91 31.97 -11.58
C ILE A 49 13.32 31.16 -10.35
N ILE A 50 13.09 29.86 -10.33
CA ILE A 50 13.46 29.00 -9.21
C ILE A 50 14.98 28.90 -9.07
N LEU A 51 15.72 28.69 -10.17
CA LEU A 51 17.17 28.58 -10.14
C LEU A 51 17.85 29.87 -9.66
N GLU A 52 17.34 31.03 -10.06
CA GLU A 52 17.83 32.34 -9.61
C GLU A 52 17.61 32.56 -8.11
N ASN A 53 16.60 31.92 -7.52
CA ASN A 53 16.23 32.05 -6.12
C ASN A 53 16.60 30.84 -5.25
N ILE A 54 17.30 29.85 -5.79
CA ILE A 54 17.55 28.57 -5.11
C ILE A 54 18.22 28.74 -3.73
N ASN A 55 19.11 29.69 -3.60
CA ASN A 55 19.81 29.98 -2.35
C ASN A 55 18.91 30.63 -1.27
N ARG A 56 17.68 31.00 -1.62
CA ARG A 56 16.67 31.51 -0.69
C ARG A 56 15.77 30.40 -0.13
N SER A 57 15.85 29.19 -0.69
CA SER A 57 15.19 28.02 -0.14
C SER A 57 15.87 27.61 1.17
N PRO A 58 15.16 27.45 2.28
CA PRO A 58 15.70 26.95 3.54
C PRO A 58 16.40 25.61 3.40
N LEU A 59 15.95 24.74 2.49
CA LEU A 59 16.55 23.46 2.18
C LEU A 59 17.97 23.63 1.59
N TYR A 60 18.13 24.54 0.61
CA TYR A 60 19.41 24.78 -0.06
C TYR A 60 20.29 25.79 0.67
N ALA A 61 19.72 26.57 1.58
CA ALA A 61 20.45 27.48 2.47
C ALA A 61 21.01 26.78 3.72
N GLY A 62 20.83 25.46 3.86
CA GLY A 62 21.32 24.69 5.01
C GLY A 62 20.61 25.00 6.33
N LYS A 63 19.39 25.55 6.28
CA LYS A 63 18.56 25.79 7.47
C LYS A 63 17.70 24.59 7.86
N ILE A 64 17.41 23.70 6.90
CA ILE A 64 16.73 22.42 7.10
C ILE A 64 17.80 21.34 7.01
N GLU A 65 18.01 20.61 8.10
CA GLU A 65 18.98 19.52 8.20
C GLU A 65 18.33 18.14 8.02
N GLY A 66 17.00 18.06 8.21
CA GLY A 66 16.23 16.83 8.09
C GLY A 66 16.12 16.32 6.65
N VAL A 67 15.88 15.01 6.52
CA VAL A 67 15.53 14.39 5.25
C VAL A 67 14.07 14.69 4.93
N GLY A 68 13.83 15.39 3.82
CA GLY A 68 12.45 15.70 3.38
C GLY A 68 11.61 14.45 3.10
N PRO A 69 10.27 14.61 2.98
CA PRO A 69 9.36 13.51 2.71
C PRO A 69 9.76 12.73 1.45
N ARG A 70 9.87 11.42 1.55
CA ARG A 70 10.11 10.55 0.40
C ARG A 70 8.92 10.62 -0.55
N TYR A 71 9.18 10.70 -1.86
CA TYR A 71 8.18 10.79 -2.94
C TYR A 71 7.37 12.11 -2.99
N CYS A 72 7.67 13.10 -2.15
CA CYS A 72 7.12 14.45 -2.27
C CYS A 72 8.27 15.49 -2.21
N PRO A 73 9.22 15.47 -3.17
CA PRO A 73 10.28 16.47 -3.20
C PRO A 73 9.66 17.85 -3.44
N SER A 74 10.25 18.89 -2.86
CA SER A 74 9.89 20.27 -3.19
C SER A 74 10.08 20.53 -4.68
N PHE A 75 9.42 21.55 -5.21
CA PHE A 75 9.50 21.81 -6.63
C PHE A 75 10.90 22.24 -7.04
N GLU A 76 11.59 23.01 -6.20
CA GLU A 76 13.01 23.34 -6.38
C GLU A 76 13.91 22.08 -6.39
N ASP A 77 13.61 21.09 -5.57
CA ASP A 77 14.35 19.82 -5.56
C ASP A 77 14.10 19.00 -6.85
N LYS A 78 12.87 18.99 -7.37
CA LYS A 78 12.56 18.39 -8.68
C LYS A 78 13.37 19.04 -9.80
N ILE A 79 13.46 20.36 -9.84
CA ILE A 79 14.24 21.10 -10.83
C ILE A 79 15.73 20.79 -10.73
N MET A 80 16.26 20.70 -9.51
CA MET A 80 17.68 20.38 -9.29
C MET A 80 18.03 18.95 -9.67
N ARG A 81 17.15 17.99 -9.38
CA ARG A 81 17.36 16.57 -9.69
C ARG A 81 17.12 16.23 -11.16
N PHE A 82 16.17 16.89 -11.80
CA PHE A 82 15.75 16.62 -13.17
C PHE A 82 15.98 17.80 -14.09
N LYS A 83 17.23 18.29 -14.11
CA LYS A 83 17.64 19.49 -14.88
C LYS A 83 17.34 19.41 -16.37
N ASP A 84 17.36 18.21 -16.95
CA ASP A 84 17.15 17.97 -18.36
C ASP A 84 15.66 17.91 -18.74
N LYS A 85 14.73 17.92 -17.77
CA LYS A 85 13.31 17.95 -18.07
C LYS A 85 12.87 19.36 -18.43
N PRO A 86 12.22 19.55 -19.60
CA PRO A 86 11.79 20.88 -20.05
C PRO A 86 10.58 21.41 -19.26
N ARG A 87 9.78 20.52 -18.68
CA ARG A 87 8.57 20.86 -17.94
C ARG A 87 8.22 19.80 -16.91
N HIS A 88 7.45 20.20 -15.89
CA HIS A 88 6.88 19.33 -14.88
C HIS A 88 5.38 19.51 -14.83
N GLN A 89 4.66 18.40 -14.70
CA GLN A 89 3.21 18.38 -14.56
C GLN A 89 2.81 18.85 -13.17
N LEU A 90 1.70 19.58 -13.10
CA LEU A 90 0.98 19.88 -11.87
C LEU A 90 -0.50 19.61 -12.06
N PHE A 91 -1.17 19.28 -10.95
CA PHE A 91 -2.62 19.15 -10.90
C PHE A 91 -3.22 20.29 -10.10
N ILE A 92 -4.35 20.78 -10.55
CA ILE A 92 -5.13 21.83 -9.90
C ILE A 92 -6.39 21.15 -9.37
N GLU A 93 -6.46 20.99 -8.06
CA GLU A 93 -7.43 20.15 -7.38
C GLU A 93 -8.29 20.97 -6.42
N PRO A 94 -9.63 20.80 -6.40
CA PRO A 94 -10.47 21.46 -5.41
C PRO A 94 -10.21 20.91 -4.01
N CYS A 95 -10.01 21.80 -3.01
CA CYS A 95 -9.85 21.39 -1.62
C CYS A 95 -11.16 20.93 -0.97
N GLY A 96 -12.28 21.09 -1.64
CA GLY A 96 -13.60 20.67 -1.23
C GLY A 96 -14.68 21.17 -2.18
N ILE A 97 -15.92 20.71 -2.01
CA ILE A 97 -17.05 21.06 -2.88
C ILE A 97 -17.50 22.51 -2.62
N ASP A 98 -17.47 22.92 -1.37
CA ASP A 98 -18.02 24.21 -0.90
C ASP A 98 -16.93 25.25 -0.60
N THR A 99 -15.74 25.13 -1.25
CA THR A 99 -14.63 26.06 -1.04
C THR A 99 -14.13 26.64 -2.36
N GLU A 100 -13.66 27.88 -2.32
CA GLU A 100 -12.95 28.53 -3.41
C GLU A 100 -11.43 28.23 -3.39
N GLU A 101 -10.98 27.37 -2.47
CA GLU A 101 -9.57 27.00 -2.37
C GLU A 101 -9.22 25.86 -3.33
N MET A 102 -8.22 26.10 -4.18
CA MET A 102 -7.65 25.09 -5.08
C MET A 102 -6.22 24.75 -4.66
N TYR A 103 -5.93 23.46 -4.62
CA TYR A 103 -4.60 22.95 -4.31
C TYR A 103 -3.79 22.75 -5.60
N LEU A 104 -2.53 23.18 -5.58
CA LEU A 104 -1.59 22.98 -6.70
C LEU A 104 -0.67 21.80 -6.37
N GLN A 105 -1.12 20.60 -6.68
CA GLN A 105 -0.36 19.39 -6.45
C GLN A 105 0.88 19.35 -7.34
N GLY A 106 2.01 19.06 -6.73
CA GLY A 106 3.31 19.00 -7.43
C GLY A 106 4.12 20.28 -7.32
N MET A 107 3.56 21.35 -6.71
CA MET A 107 4.16 22.67 -6.60
C MET A 107 4.60 23.02 -5.16
N SER A 108 4.79 22.01 -4.29
CA SER A 108 5.35 22.22 -2.94
C SER A 108 6.69 22.93 -3.03
N SER A 109 6.89 23.99 -2.25
CA SER A 109 8.11 24.82 -2.30
C SER A 109 8.40 25.42 -0.95
N SER A 110 9.69 25.59 -0.64
CA SER A 110 10.17 26.31 0.53
C SER A 110 10.62 27.75 0.20
N LEU A 111 10.49 28.14 -1.07
CA LEU A 111 10.86 29.48 -1.51
C LEU A 111 9.91 30.54 -0.92
N PRO A 112 10.36 31.80 -0.74
CA PRO A 112 9.53 32.89 -0.24
C PRO A 112 8.27 33.11 -1.11
N GLU A 113 7.18 33.57 -0.49
CA GLU A 113 5.87 33.74 -1.12
C GLU A 113 5.92 34.60 -2.40
N GLU A 114 6.70 35.70 -2.42
CA GLU A 114 6.83 36.54 -3.60
C GLU A 114 7.55 35.85 -4.76
N VAL A 115 8.38 34.83 -4.48
CA VAL A 115 9.00 34.00 -5.52
C VAL A 115 7.99 32.97 -6.00
N GLN A 116 7.20 32.38 -5.08
CA GLN A 116 6.14 31.45 -5.45
C GLN A 116 5.13 32.12 -6.39
N LEU A 117 4.68 33.32 -6.07
CA LEU A 117 3.77 34.07 -6.92
C LEU A 117 4.36 34.32 -8.33
N LYS A 118 5.64 34.71 -8.39
CA LYS A 118 6.33 34.94 -9.67
C LYS A 118 6.35 33.68 -10.54
N PHE A 119 6.73 32.53 -10.01
CA PHE A 119 6.79 31.34 -10.83
C PHE A 119 5.40 30.73 -11.11
N TYR A 120 4.39 30.90 -10.25
CA TYR A 120 3.02 30.53 -10.58
C TYR A 120 2.48 31.32 -11.78
N HIS A 121 2.76 32.64 -11.85
CA HIS A 121 2.31 33.48 -12.94
C HIS A 121 2.97 33.16 -14.30
N THR A 122 3.96 32.30 -14.34
CA THR A 122 4.51 31.77 -15.62
C THR A 122 3.78 30.55 -16.14
N ILE A 123 2.86 29.98 -15.34
CA ILE A 123 2.19 28.73 -15.65
C ILE A 123 0.84 29.04 -16.31
N LYS A 124 0.56 28.33 -17.42
CA LYS A 124 -0.67 28.48 -18.18
C LYS A 124 -1.91 28.25 -17.31
N GLY A 125 -2.84 29.18 -17.33
CA GLY A 125 -4.05 29.22 -16.51
C GLY A 125 -3.85 29.78 -15.09
N LEU A 126 -2.62 30.08 -14.68
CA LEU A 126 -2.28 30.64 -13.37
C LEU A 126 -1.68 32.06 -13.45
N GLU A 127 -1.67 32.70 -14.63
CA GLU A 127 -1.02 33.99 -14.89
C GLU A 127 -1.52 35.10 -13.96
N HIS A 128 -2.74 34.97 -13.45
CA HIS A 128 -3.38 35.94 -12.55
C HIS A 128 -3.84 35.31 -11.24
N CYS A 129 -3.32 34.12 -10.90
CA CYS A 129 -3.75 33.44 -9.70
C CYS A 129 -3.41 34.22 -8.42
N LEU A 130 -4.30 34.13 -7.45
CA LEU A 130 -4.11 34.69 -6.12
C LEU A 130 -3.79 33.57 -5.13
N ILE A 131 -2.67 33.69 -4.43
CA ILE A 131 -2.29 32.74 -3.39
C ILE A 131 -3.18 32.96 -2.18
N MET A 132 -3.90 31.93 -1.75
CA MET A 132 -4.64 31.91 -0.49
C MET A 132 -3.75 31.46 0.67
N ARG A 133 -2.91 30.44 0.41
CA ARG A 133 -1.88 29.94 1.34
C ARG A 133 -0.63 29.61 0.55
N PRO A 134 0.52 30.20 0.89
CA PRO A 134 1.77 29.84 0.22
C PRO A 134 2.17 28.38 0.56
N ALA A 135 2.93 27.79 -0.32
CA ALA A 135 3.61 26.53 -0.04
C ALA A 135 4.68 26.74 1.06
N TYR A 136 4.98 25.68 1.79
CA TYR A 136 5.91 25.75 2.93
C TYR A 136 6.74 24.47 3.02
N ALA A 137 7.91 24.58 3.63
CA ALA A 137 8.72 23.42 4.01
C ALA A 137 8.27 22.89 5.37
N ILE A 138 8.33 21.57 5.53
CA ILE A 138 8.09 20.92 6.80
C ILE A 138 9.37 20.21 7.23
N GLU A 139 9.74 20.40 8.48
CA GLU A 139 10.68 19.60 9.22
C GLU A 139 10.00 19.11 10.49
N TYR A 140 10.16 17.84 10.82
CA TYR A 140 9.49 17.25 11.98
C TYR A 140 10.34 16.19 12.65
N ASP A 141 10.21 16.10 13.96
CA ASP A 141 10.82 15.07 14.75
C ASP A 141 10.11 13.74 14.62
N CYS A 142 10.86 12.65 14.80
CA CYS A 142 10.31 11.31 14.94
C CYS A 142 11.09 10.53 15.99
N VAL A 143 10.46 9.52 16.57
CA VAL A 143 11.12 8.56 17.44
C VAL A 143 11.73 7.43 16.61
N ASP A 144 12.75 6.75 17.17
CA ASP A 144 13.24 5.51 16.57
C ASP A 144 12.15 4.42 16.70
N PRO A 145 11.54 3.95 15.60
CA PRO A 145 10.47 2.95 15.67
C PRO A 145 10.96 1.59 16.20
N LEU A 146 12.26 1.34 16.26
CA LEU A 146 12.83 0.16 16.92
C LEU A 146 12.54 0.13 18.43
N ALA A 147 12.16 1.26 19.02
CA ALA A 147 11.74 1.33 20.43
C ALA A 147 10.32 0.77 20.69
N MET A 148 9.60 0.34 19.63
CA MET A 148 8.24 -0.17 19.75
C MET A 148 8.16 -1.67 19.50
N ASN A 149 7.11 -2.26 20.08
CA ASN A 149 6.68 -3.63 19.82
C ASN A 149 5.82 -3.69 18.54
N PRO A 150 5.53 -4.88 17.99
CA PRO A 150 4.61 -5.03 16.85
C PRO A 150 3.17 -4.55 17.11
N THR A 151 2.83 -4.30 18.38
CA THR A 151 1.57 -3.68 18.82
C THR A 151 1.57 -2.16 18.70
N LEU A 152 2.72 -1.55 18.36
CA LEU A 152 3.05 -0.14 18.42
C LEU A 152 3.04 0.44 19.85
N GLU A 153 3.09 -0.41 20.87
CA GLU A 153 3.39 -0.02 22.25
C GLU A 153 4.91 0.15 22.42
N PHE A 154 5.32 1.19 23.14
CA PHE A 154 6.74 1.39 23.48
C PHE A 154 7.24 0.29 24.40
N LYS A 155 8.47 -0.19 24.15
CA LYS A 155 9.08 -1.29 24.94
C LYS A 155 9.33 -0.88 26.40
N ASP A 156 9.73 0.39 26.59
CA ASP A 156 10.13 0.92 27.89
C ASP A 156 9.00 1.66 28.63
N PHE A 157 7.85 1.87 27.96
CA PHE A 157 6.72 2.62 28.54
C PHE A 157 5.41 1.87 28.36
N GLU A 158 5.01 1.16 29.39
CA GLU A 158 3.77 0.40 29.38
C GLU A 158 2.55 1.32 29.22
N GLY A 159 1.65 0.96 28.29
CA GLY A 159 0.43 1.71 27.98
C GLY A 159 0.64 2.91 27.07
N LEU A 160 1.86 3.21 26.64
CA LEU A 160 2.15 4.26 25.66
C LEU A 160 2.26 3.66 24.26
N PHE A 161 1.44 4.15 23.35
CA PHE A 161 1.42 3.74 21.94
C PHE A 161 1.78 4.91 21.05
N GLY A 162 2.57 4.65 19.99
CA GLY A 162 2.94 5.63 18.98
C GLY A 162 2.32 5.31 17.62
N ALA A 163 1.93 6.35 16.86
CA ALA A 163 1.36 6.16 15.52
C ALA A 163 1.64 7.35 14.59
N GLY A 164 1.72 7.06 13.30
CA GLY A 164 1.80 8.07 12.26
C GLY A 164 3.20 8.60 12.01
N GLN A 165 3.27 9.87 11.64
CA GLN A 165 4.52 10.57 11.31
C GLN A 165 5.55 10.51 12.45
N PHE A 166 5.09 10.56 13.68
CA PHE A 166 5.88 10.43 14.89
C PHE A 166 6.75 9.15 14.90
N ASN A 167 6.29 8.08 14.26
CA ASN A 167 7.01 6.81 14.12
C ASN A 167 7.88 6.74 12.85
N GLY A 168 8.19 7.87 12.22
CA GLY A 168 9.07 7.91 11.05
C GLY A 168 8.41 7.56 9.71
N SER A 169 7.09 7.58 9.60
CA SER A 169 6.37 7.47 8.32
C SER A 169 5.94 8.85 7.81
N SER A 170 5.73 9.01 6.49
CA SER A 170 5.39 10.30 5.90
C SER A 170 4.09 10.34 5.10
N GLY A 171 3.31 9.25 5.05
CA GLY A 171 2.06 9.19 4.30
C GLY A 171 0.82 9.18 5.19
N TYR A 172 -0.30 9.69 4.67
CA TYR A 172 -1.58 9.66 5.36
C TYR A 172 -2.07 8.23 5.60
N GLU A 173 -1.88 7.36 4.62
CA GLU A 173 -2.28 5.96 4.67
C GLU A 173 -1.49 5.19 5.73
N GLU A 174 -0.19 5.44 5.82
CA GLU A 174 0.66 4.85 6.85
C GLU A 174 0.28 5.34 8.24
N ALA A 175 -0.06 6.63 8.37
CA ALA A 175 -0.50 7.20 9.64
C ALA A 175 -1.83 6.61 10.10
N ALA A 176 -2.80 6.49 9.18
CA ALA A 176 -4.11 5.88 9.46
C ALA A 176 -3.96 4.41 9.87
N ALA A 177 -3.15 3.64 9.15
CA ALA A 177 -2.90 2.23 9.45
C ALA A 177 -2.25 2.04 10.83
N GLN A 178 -1.25 2.86 11.17
CA GLN A 178 -0.60 2.82 12.48
C GLN A 178 -1.57 3.23 13.60
N GLY A 179 -2.37 4.29 13.37
CA GLY A 179 -3.39 4.72 14.32
C GLY A 179 -4.41 3.62 14.61
N LEU A 180 -4.84 2.89 13.58
CA LEU A 180 -5.72 1.73 13.72
C LEU A 180 -5.07 0.62 14.56
N VAL A 181 -3.83 0.24 14.26
CA VAL A 181 -3.09 -0.81 15.00
C VAL A 181 -2.88 -0.42 16.45
N ALA A 182 -2.42 0.81 16.70
CA ALA A 182 -2.20 1.33 18.06
C ALA A 182 -3.51 1.37 18.86
N GLY A 183 -4.60 1.88 18.24
CA GLY A 183 -5.92 1.96 18.87
C GLY A 183 -6.51 0.59 19.20
N ILE A 184 -6.41 -0.39 18.30
CA ILE A 184 -6.82 -1.77 18.53
C ILE A 184 -6.07 -2.33 19.74
N ASN A 185 -4.75 -2.21 19.76
CA ASN A 185 -3.94 -2.82 20.81
C ASN A 185 -4.09 -2.11 22.17
N ALA A 186 -4.26 -0.80 22.18
CA ALA A 186 -4.61 -0.06 23.38
C ALA A 186 -5.96 -0.54 23.96
N ALA A 187 -6.97 -0.73 23.10
CA ALA A 187 -8.27 -1.27 23.51
C ALA A 187 -8.15 -2.71 24.03
N MET A 188 -7.41 -3.60 23.34
CA MET A 188 -7.18 -4.97 23.79
C MET A 188 -6.52 -5.01 25.17
N LYS A 189 -5.53 -4.15 25.40
CA LYS A 189 -4.85 -4.03 26.70
C LYS A 189 -5.82 -3.60 27.80
N VAL A 190 -6.63 -2.56 27.57
CA VAL A 190 -7.64 -2.10 28.56
C VAL A 190 -8.68 -3.16 28.85
N LEU A 191 -9.07 -3.95 27.83
CA LEU A 191 -10.05 -5.03 27.96
C LEU A 191 -9.46 -6.33 28.52
N GLY A 192 -8.15 -6.39 28.81
CA GLY A 192 -7.47 -7.60 29.26
C GLY A 192 -7.51 -8.75 28.24
N ARG A 193 -7.53 -8.41 26.94
CA ARG A 193 -7.52 -9.36 25.82
C ARG A 193 -6.14 -9.49 25.23
N GLU A 194 -5.91 -10.60 24.51
CA GLU A 194 -4.65 -10.82 23.79
C GLU A 194 -4.41 -9.73 22.73
N PRO A 195 -3.17 -9.27 22.58
CA PRO A 195 -2.82 -8.27 21.58
C PRO A 195 -3.04 -8.78 20.15
N VAL A 196 -3.28 -7.85 19.24
CA VAL A 196 -3.47 -8.13 17.81
C VAL A 196 -2.21 -7.75 17.04
N ILE A 197 -1.53 -8.74 16.49
CA ILE A 197 -0.38 -8.55 15.62
C ILE A 197 -0.81 -8.87 14.20
N PHE A 198 -0.65 -7.91 13.30
CA PHE A 198 -0.91 -8.09 11.88
C PHE A 198 0.28 -8.78 11.21
N ASP A 199 0.03 -9.93 10.61
CA ASP A 199 1.06 -10.68 9.88
C ASP A 199 1.39 -10.01 8.54
N ARG A 200 2.68 -10.00 8.18
CA ARG A 200 3.19 -9.54 6.87
C ARG A 200 2.59 -10.30 5.69
N SER A 201 2.25 -11.57 5.87
CA SER A 201 1.64 -12.40 4.83
C SER A 201 0.12 -12.20 4.71
N GLU A 202 -0.49 -11.48 5.64
CA GLU A 202 -1.93 -11.25 5.70
C GLU A 202 -2.33 -9.81 5.37
N SER A 203 -1.41 -8.84 5.56
CA SER A 203 -1.73 -7.44 5.28
C SER A 203 -0.52 -6.57 4.96
N TYR A 204 -0.73 -5.51 4.19
CA TYR A 204 0.23 -4.41 4.03
C TYR A 204 0.44 -3.66 5.35
N ILE A 205 -0.57 -3.59 6.21
CA ILE A 205 -0.45 -3.06 7.58
C ILE A 205 0.59 -3.87 8.37
N GLY A 206 0.53 -5.20 8.29
CA GLY A 206 1.53 -6.08 8.92
C GLY A 206 2.93 -5.85 8.36
N THR A 207 3.06 -5.68 7.04
CA THR A 207 4.37 -5.34 6.42
C THR A 207 4.89 -4.00 6.91
N LEU A 208 4.04 -2.97 6.97
CA LEU A 208 4.39 -1.64 7.47
C LEU A 208 4.92 -1.69 8.90
N VAL A 209 4.14 -2.28 9.80
CA VAL A 209 4.48 -2.34 11.23
C VAL A 209 5.75 -3.16 11.45
N ASP A 210 5.85 -4.34 10.83
CA ASP A 210 7.03 -5.19 10.96
C ASP A 210 8.30 -4.49 10.43
N ASP A 211 8.22 -3.79 9.28
CA ASP A 211 9.36 -3.03 8.76
C ASP A 211 9.79 -1.94 9.74
N LEU A 212 8.86 -1.18 10.31
CA LEU A 212 9.18 -0.11 11.27
C LEU A 212 9.87 -0.67 12.52
N VAL A 213 9.31 -1.70 13.16
CA VAL A 213 9.81 -2.20 14.44
C VAL A 213 11.01 -3.15 14.33
N THR A 214 11.35 -3.63 13.12
CA THR A 214 12.49 -4.54 12.91
C THR A 214 13.63 -3.92 12.11
N LYS A 215 13.33 -3.05 11.13
CA LYS A 215 14.34 -2.40 10.27
C LYS A 215 14.61 -0.95 10.68
N GLY A 216 13.67 -0.33 11.38
CA GLY A 216 13.71 1.10 11.69
C GLY A 216 13.41 1.98 10.46
N ALA A 217 13.58 3.28 10.61
CA ALA A 217 13.36 4.27 9.56
C ALA A 217 14.55 5.26 9.52
N ASN A 218 15.51 5.02 8.62
CA ASN A 218 16.60 5.96 8.36
C ASN A 218 16.17 7.12 7.45
N GLU A 219 15.05 7.01 6.79
CA GLU A 219 14.38 7.99 5.95
C GLU A 219 12.87 7.86 6.16
N PRO A 220 12.06 8.88 5.87
CA PRO A 220 10.61 8.80 6.02
C PRO A 220 10.03 7.58 5.29
N TYR A 221 9.44 6.66 6.05
CA TYR A 221 8.92 5.41 5.51
C TYR A 221 7.68 5.65 4.63
N ARG A 222 7.65 5.02 3.47
CA ARG A 222 6.46 4.94 2.61
C ARG A 222 6.20 3.48 2.24
N MET A 223 4.93 3.08 2.35
CA MET A 223 4.48 1.76 1.96
C MET A 223 4.34 1.68 0.44
N MET A 224 5.14 0.83 -0.16
CA MET A 224 5.11 0.54 -1.59
C MET A 224 4.88 -0.95 -1.78
N THR A 225 4.23 -1.33 -2.88
CA THR A 225 4.01 -2.76 -3.20
C THR A 225 5.31 -3.57 -3.28
N SER A 226 6.43 -2.91 -3.60
CA SER A 226 7.77 -3.51 -3.64
C SER A 226 8.31 -3.92 -2.26
N ARG A 227 7.74 -3.42 -1.16
CA ARG A 227 8.16 -3.78 0.19
C ARG A 227 7.58 -5.10 0.67
N SER A 228 6.50 -5.58 0.04
CA SER A 228 5.90 -6.87 0.36
C SER A 228 6.46 -7.97 -0.53
N GLU A 229 6.81 -9.08 0.08
CA GLU A 229 7.22 -10.32 -0.59
C GLU A 229 6.01 -11.07 -1.19
N TYR A 230 4.78 -10.76 -0.74
CA TYR A 230 3.56 -11.55 -1.01
C TYR A 230 2.51 -10.79 -1.83
N ARG A 231 2.94 -10.02 -2.84
CA ARG A 231 2.07 -9.12 -3.63
C ARG A 231 0.91 -9.81 -4.34
N LEU A 232 1.04 -11.09 -4.71
CA LEU A 232 -0.03 -11.84 -5.36
C LEU A 232 -1.07 -12.39 -4.36
N VAL A 233 -0.69 -12.51 -3.08
CA VAL A 233 -1.60 -12.87 -2.00
C VAL A 233 -2.25 -11.62 -1.42
N LEU A 234 -1.47 -10.53 -1.26
CA LEU A 234 -1.92 -9.26 -0.68
C LEU A 234 -2.45 -8.32 -1.76
N ARG A 235 -3.63 -8.59 -2.28
CA ARG A 235 -4.28 -7.73 -3.27
C ARG A 235 -5.36 -6.88 -2.62
N GLN A 236 -5.73 -5.78 -3.30
CA GLN A 236 -6.84 -4.94 -2.88
C GLN A 236 -8.17 -5.69 -2.99
N ASP A 237 -8.39 -6.41 -4.09
CA ASP A 237 -9.62 -7.15 -4.36
C ASP A 237 -9.99 -8.20 -3.31
N ASN A 238 -9.01 -8.76 -2.59
CA ASN A 238 -9.21 -9.81 -1.57
C ASN A 238 -8.88 -9.36 -0.13
N ALA A 239 -8.78 -8.07 0.14
CA ALA A 239 -8.44 -7.58 1.49
C ALA A 239 -9.53 -7.93 2.50
N ASP A 240 -10.79 -7.95 2.09
CA ASP A 240 -11.91 -8.40 2.92
C ASP A 240 -11.78 -9.86 3.34
N GLU A 241 -11.36 -10.76 2.45
CA GLU A 241 -11.17 -12.18 2.77
C GLU A 241 -10.11 -12.40 3.86
N ARG A 242 -9.07 -11.58 3.84
CA ARG A 242 -7.94 -11.70 4.77
C ARG A 242 -8.19 -11.04 6.12
N LEU A 243 -8.94 -9.92 6.17
CA LEU A 243 -9.02 -9.07 7.35
C LEU A 243 -10.41 -8.98 7.99
N THR A 244 -11.51 -9.22 7.25
CA THR A 244 -12.86 -9.15 7.84
C THR A 244 -13.08 -10.17 8.96
N PRO A 245 -12.61 -11.44 8.87
CA PRO A 245 -12.72 -12.39 9.99
C PRO A 245 -11.97 -11.92 11.26
N LEU A 246 -10.80 -11.31 11.08
CA LEU A 246 -10.06 -10.72 12.20
C LEU A 246 -10.83 -9.54 12.80
N GLY A 247 -11.30 -8.61 11.94
CA GLY A 247 -12.07 -7.44 12.37
C GLY A 247 -13.34 -7.81 13.16
N HIS A 248 -14.06 -8.84 12.71
CA HIS A 248 -15.22 -9.37 13.43
C HIS A 248 -14.82 -9.96 14.79
N ARG A 249 -13.81 -10.81 14.85
CA ARG A 249 -13.32 -11.44 16.10
C ARG A 249 -12.94 -10.43 17.18
N ILE A 250 -12.38 -9.30 16.79
CA ILE A 250 -11.97 -8.24 17.74
C ILE A 250 -13.06 -7.21 18.02
N GLY A 251 -14.22 -7.31 17.35
CA GLY A 251 -15.38 -6.45 17.62
C GLY A 251 -15.43 -5.16 16.79
N LEU A 252 -14.61 -5.01 15.73
CA LEU A 252 -14.65 -3.86 14.82
C LEU A 252 -15.66 -4.02 13.67
N ILE A 253 -16.00 -5.25 13.33
CA ILE A 253 -16.97 -5.59 12.27
C ILE A 253 -18.22 -6.15 12.94
N SER A 254 -19.39 -5.59 12.61
CA SER A 254 -20.68 -6.05 13.13
C SER A 254 -21.05 -7.43 12.59
N ASP A 255 -21.95 -8.13 13.30
CA ASP A 255 -22.48 -9.42 12.86
C ASP A 255 -23.19 -9.31 11.50
N GLU A 256 -23.90 -8.22 11.25
CA GLU A 256 -24.59 -7.98 9.97
C GLU A 256 -23.57 -7.86 8.82
N ARG A 257 -22.52 -7.05 8.99
CA ARG A 257 -21.46 -6.89 8.01
C ARG A 257 -20.72 -8.21 7.77
N TYR A 258 -20.45 -8.96 8.83
CA TYR A 258 -19.81 -10.27 8.73
C TYR A 258 -20.69 -11.29 8.00
N ALA A 259 -22.00 -11.27 8.22
CA ALA A 259 -22.94 -12.14 7.49
C ALA A 259 -22.97 -11.82 5.98
N LYS A 260 -22.97 -10.55 5.59
CA LYS A 260 -22.83 -10.13 4.17
C LYS A 260 -21.52 -10.66 3.56
N PHE A 261 -20.43 -10.52 4.28
CA PHE A 261 -19.13 -11.07 3.86
C PHE A 261 -19.18 -12.59 3.66
N LEU A 262 -19.71 -13.34 4.62
CA LEU A 262 -19.84 -14.81 4.50
C LEU A 262 -20.69 -15.22 3.30
N LYS A 263 -21.77 -14.50 3.01
CA LYS A 263 -22.61 -14.75 1.83
C LYS A 263 -21.85 -14.52 0.53
N LYS A 264 -21.04 -13.44 0.45
CA LYS A 264 -20.15 -13.19 -0.68
C LYS A 264 -19.17 -14.35 -0.90
N GLN A 265 -18.56 -14.86 0.17
CA GLN A 265 -17.63 -15.99 0.09
C GLN A 265 -18.30 -17.28 -0.37
N GLU A 266 -19.53 -17.53 0.09
CA GLU A 266 -20.34 -18.67 -0.36
C GLU A 266 -20.61 -18.60 -1.87
N LEU A 267 -21.12 -17.47 -2.37
CA LEU A 267 -21.40 -17.24 -3.78
C LEU A 267 -20.15 -17.39 -4.66
N LYS A 268 -19.00 -16.84 -4.21
CA LYS A 268 -17.72 -17.01 -4.89
C LYS A 268 -17.33 -18.50 -5.01
N LYS A 269 -17.47 -19.26 -3.93
CA LYS A 269 -17.18 -20.70 -3.88
C LYS A 269 -18.11 -21.50 -4.77
N GLU A 270 -19.39 -21.20 -4.76
CA GLU A 270 -20.40 -21.84 -5.62
C GLU A 270 -20.05 -21.61 -7.09
N GLU A 271 -19.69 -20.38 -7.47
CA GLU A 271 -19.33 -20.03 -8.83
C GLU A 271 -18.03 -20.74 -9.30
N LEU A 272 -17.00 -20.79 -8.47
CA LEU A 272 -15.80 -21.58 -8.77
C LEU A 272 -16.13 -23.06 -9.00
N ASN A 273 -17.01 -23.65 -8.20
CA ASN A 273 -17.44 -25.04 -8.35
C ASN A 273 -18.25 -25.24 -9.64
N ARG A 274 -19.15 -24.30 -9.97
CA ARG A 274 -19.91 -24.31 -11.21
C ARG A 274 -18.98 -24.30 -12.43
N LEU A 275 -18.02 -23.39 -12.47
CA LEU A 275 -17.03 -23.29 -13.56
C LEU A 275 -16.18 -24.58 -13.72
N LYS A 276 -15.87 -25.25 -12.60
CA LYS A 276 -15.16 -26.54 -12.62
C LYS A 276 -16.00 -27.69 -13.17
N SER A 277 -17.31 -27.64 -13.01
CA SER A 277 -18.24 -28.72 -13.40
C SER A 277 -18.88 -28.50 -14.77
N THR A 278 -19.02 -27.25 -15.22
CA THR A 278 -19.69 -26.92 -16.48
C THR A 278 -18.77 -27.20 -17.67
N VAL A 279 -19.23 -28.04 -18.59
CA VAL A 279 -18.52 -28.40 -19.82
C VAL A 279 -19.16 -27.72 -21.02
N ILE A 280 -18.36 -27.08 -21.83
CA ILE A 280 -18.77 -26.44 -23.09
C ILE A 280 -18.45 -27.40 -24.25
N SER A 281 -19.45 -27.65 -25.09
CA SER A 281 -19.32 -28.47 -26.29
C SER A 281 -18.70 -27.68 -27.45
N PRO A 282 -17.95 -28.34 -28.36
CA PRO A 282 -17.36 -27.72 -29.54
C PRO A 282 -18.42 -27.47 -30.63
N THR A 283 -19.12 -26.36 -30.53
CA THR A 283 -20.06 -25.91 -31.59
C THR A 283 -19.41 -24.84 -32.44
N ASP A 284 -19.89 -24.66 -33.68
CA ASP A 284 -19.40 -23.62 -34.59
C ASP A 284 -19.50 -22.24 -33.95
N GLU A 285 -20.63 -21.92 -33.28
CA GLU A 285 -20.86 -20.67 -32.54
C GLU A 285 -19.78 -20.43 -31.47
N VAL A 286 -19.45 -21.45 -30.71
CA VAL A 286 -18.40 -21.38 -29.67
C VAL A 286 -17.05 -21.15 -30.29
N ASN A 287 -16.69 -21.89 -31.35
CA ASN A 287 -15.40 -21.79 -32.00
C ASN A 287 -15.25 -20.43 -32.73
N GLU A 288 -16.28 -19.87 -33.34
CA GLU A 288 -16.27 -18.53 -33.88
C GLU A 288 -15.94 -17.48 -32.83
N ILE A 289 -16.54 -17.58 -31.63
CA ILE A 289 -16.22 -16.69 -30.51
C ILE A 289 -14.77 -16.85 -30.06
N LEU A 290 -14.27 -18.07 -29.94
CA LEU A 290 -12.88 -18.34 -29.55
C LEU A 290 -11.88 -17.75 -30.57
N VAL A 291 -12.12 -17.98 -31.86
CA VAL A 291 -11.27 -17.43 -32.95
C VAL A 291 -11.34 -15.91 -32.98
N SER A 292 -12.49 -15.30 -32.78
CA SER A 292 -12.64 -13.83 -32.73
C SER A 292 -11.85 -13.21 -31.57
N ARG A 293 -11.49 -14.00 -30.57
CA ARG A 293 -10.66 -13.60 -29.42
C ARG A 293 -9.20 -14.05 -29.55
N GLU A 294 -8.76 -14.43 -30.75
CA GLU A 294 -7.40 -14.87 -31.04
C GLU A 294 -6.95 -16.06 -30.17
N THR A 295 -7.87 -16.98 -29.86
CA THR A 295 -7.55 -18.21 -29.13
C THR A 295 -7.96 -19.44 -29.94
N SER A 296 -7.36 -20.60 -29.62
CA SER A 296 -7.56 -21.84 -30.36
C SER A 296 -8.98 -22.37 -30.20
N GLU A 297 -9.53 -22.92 -31.26
CA GLU A 297 -10.76 -23.71 -31.26
C GLU A 297 -10.68 -24.89 -30.30
N ILE A 298 -11.84 -25.39 -29.90
CA ILE A 298 -11.99 -26.63 -29.14
C ILE A 298 -12.57 -27.73 -30.05
N THR A 299 -12.02 -28.94 -29.94
CA THR A 299 -12.45 -30.12 -30.71
C THR A 299 -13.21 -31.14 -29.89
N SER A 300 -13.21 -30.95 -28.57
CA SER A 300 -13.88 -31.80 -27.58
C SER A 300 -14.46 -30.94 -26.46
N GLY A 301 -15.31 -31.51 -25.61
CA GLY A 301 -15.85 -30.80 -24.45
C GLY A 301 -14.78 -30.30 -23.51
N VAL A 302 -14.79 -29.01 -23.18
CA VAL A 302 -13.82 -28.33 -22.32
C VAL A 302 -14.56 -27.68 -21.16
N ARG A 303 -13.99 -27.76 -19.95
CA ARG A 303 -14.59 -27.10 -18.78
C ARG A 303 -14.46 -25.58 -18.89
N LEU A 304 -15.45 -24.84 -18.40
CA LEU A 304 -15.43 -23.37 -18.38
C LEU A 304 -14.19 -22.84 -17.67
N ILE A 305 -13.78 -23.43 -16.56
CA ILE A 305 -12.58 -23.01 -15.83
C ILE A 305 -11.30 -23.12 -16.69
N ASP A 306 -11.20 -24.11 -17.56
CA ASP A 306 -10.05 -24.31 -18.43
C ASP A 306 -10.05 -23.32 -19.61
N LEU A 307 -11.21 -22.89 -20.06
CA LEU A 307 -11.32 -21.76 -21.00
C LEU A 307 -10.90 -20.44 -20.33
N MET A 308 -11.35 -20.18 -19.11
CA MET A 308 -10.95 -18.96 -18.37
C MET A 308 -9.46 -18.86 -18.07
N LYS A 309 -8.74 -19.97 -18.01
CA LYS A 309 -7.26 -19.95 -17.88
C LYS A 309 -6.55 -19.38 -19.10
N ARG A 310 -7.22 -19.27 -20.25
CA ARG A 310 -6.64 -18.67 -21.45
C ARG A 310 -6.56 -17.15 -21.29
N PRO A 311 -5.42 -16.50 -21.57
CA PRO A 311 -5.25 -15.05 -21.35
C PRO A 311 -6.29 -14.17 -22.06
N GLN A 312 -6.73 -14.60 -23.26
CA GLN A 312 -7.67 -13.86 -24.11
C GLN A 312 -9.13 -13.93 -23.62
N LEU A 313 -9.44 -14.86 -22.71
CA LEU A 313 -10.81 -15.12 -22.27
C LEU A 313 -10.99 -14.65 -20.84
N GLY A 314 -11.66 -13.48 -20.65
CA GLY A 314 -12.17 -13.04 -19.37
C GLY A 314 -13.61 -13.49 -19.16
N TYR A 315 -14.16 -13.18 -18.00
CA TYR A 315 -15.52 -13.53 -17.63
C TYR A 315 -16.57 -12.99 -18.64
N ASP A 316 -16.36 -11.76 -19.12
CA ASP A 316 -17.25 -11.14 -20.10
C ASP A 316 -17.11 -11.75 -21.49
N ALA A 317 -15.95 -12.24 -21.87
CA ALA A 317 -15.76 -12.94 -23.13
C ALA A 317 -16.53 -14.25 -23.20
N LEU A 318 -16.75 -14.90 -22.05
CA LEU A 318 -17.50 -16.14 -21.95
C LEU A 318 -19.02 -15.95 -21.82
N LYS A 319 -19.52 -14.71 -21.71
CA LYS A 319 -20.94 -14.42 -21.51
C LYS A 319 -21.87 -15.06 -22.56
N ASN A 320 -21.43 -15.08 -23.81
CA ASN A 320 -22.20 -15.66 -24.91
C ASN A 320 -22.04 -17.18 -25.05
N ILE A 321 -20.97 -17.73 -24.47
CA ILE A 321 -20.68 -19.18 -24.47
C ILE A 321 -21.36 -19.85 -23.28
N ASP A 322 -21.33 -19.21 -22.09
CA ASP A 322 -21.86 -19.73 -20.85
C ASP A 322 -23.32 -19.32 -20.65
N LYS A 323 -24.25 -20.12 -21.15
CA LYS A 323 -25.70 -19.92 -21.01
C LYS A 323 -26.23 -20.20 -19.59
N THR A 324 -25.36 -20.69 -18.69
CA THR A 324 -25.70 -21.00 -17.29
C THR A 324 -25.13 -19.98 -16.30
N ARG A 325 -24.58 -18.88 -16.82
CA ARG A 325 -23.99 -17.80 -16.01
C ARG A 325 -25.02 -17.22 -15.04
N PRO A 326 -24.72 -17.21 -13.72
CA PRO A 326 -25.60 -16.60 -12.72
C PRO A 326 -25.52 -15.07 -12.78
N GLU A 327 -26.50 -14.40 -12.20
CA GLU A 327 -26.41 -12.96 -11.89
C GLU A 327 -25.75 -12.80 -10.53
N LEU A 328 -24.53 -12.30 -10.51
CA LEU A 328 -23.73 -12.03 -9.31
C LEU A 328 -23.16 -10.62 -9.39
N ASP A 329 -22.76 -10.11 -8.22
CA ASP A 329 -22.02 -8.86 -8.13
C ASP A 329 -20.75 -8.91 -9.00
N PRO A 330 -20.45 -7.87 -9.81
CA PRO A 330 -19.27 -7.80 -10.65
C PRO A 330 -17.95 -8.07 -9.90
N ASN A 331 -17.85 -7.65 -8.63
CA ASN A 331 -16.68 -7.91 -7.80
C ASN A 331 -16.45 -9.40 -7.53
N ILE A 332 -17.53 -10.22 -7.48
CA ILE A 332 -17.40 -11.67 -7.33
C ILE A 332 -16.80 -12.27 -8.62
N PHE A 333 -17.29 -11.84 -9.78
CA PHE A 333 -16.73 -12.29 -11.07
C PHE A 333 -15.26 -11.93 -11.22
N GLU A 334 -14.89 -10.70 -10.85
CA GLU A 334 -13.50 -10.26 -10.89
C GLU A 334 -12.59 -11.11 -9.99
N GLN A 335 -13.01 -11.34 -8.74
CA GLN A 335 -12.26 -12.19 -7.81
C GLN A 335 -12.12 -13.63 -8.29
N VAL A 336 -13.19 -14.20 -8.86
CA VAL A 336 -13.16 -15.55 -9.44
C VAL A 336 -12.21 -15.62 -10.64
N GLU A 337 -12.24 -14.63 -11.53
CA GLU A 337 -11.33 -14.57 -12.69
C GLU A 337 -9.86 -14.47 -12.26
N ILE A 338 -9.56 -13.58 -11.31
CA ILE A 338 -8.20 -13.41 -10.77
C ILE A 338 -7.73 -14.71 -10.13
N GLU A 339 -8.56 -15.37 -9.33
CA GLU A 339 -8.20 -16.63 -8.66
C GLU A 339 -7.87 -17.73 -9.66
N ILE A 340 -8.64 -17.85 -10.74
CA ILE A 340 -8.41 -18.86 -11.79
C ILE A 340 -7.14 -18.57 -12.59
N LYS A 341 -6.98 -17.32 -13.05
CA LYS A 341 -5.84 -16.93 -13.91
C LYS A 341 -4.51 -16.95 -13.19
N TYR A 342 -4.49 -16.60 -11.92
CA TYR A 342 -3.28 -16.53 -11.10
C TYR A 342 -3.08 -17.73 -10.17
N GLU A 343 -3.92 -18.79 -10.27
CA GLU A 343 -3.91 -19.95 -9.38
C GLU A 343 -2.49 -20.50 -9.13
N GLY A 344 -1.74 -20.76 -10.18
CA GLY A 344 -0.38 -21.34 -10.07
C GLY A 344 0.62 -20.42 -9.33
N TYR A 345 0.54 -19.13 -9.59
CA TYR A 345 1.40 -18.14 -8.93
C TYR A 345 1.01 -17.93 -7.46
N ILE A 346 -0.28 -17.86 -7.17
CA ILE A 346 -0.80 -17.75 -5.80
C ILE A 346 -0.38 -18.96 -4.98
N GLN A 347 -0.55 -20.18 -5.49
CA GLN A 347 -0.15 -21.40 -4.80
C GLN A 347 1.36 -21.46 -4.51
N LYS A 348 2.18 -20.99 -5.46
CA LYS A 348 3.63 -20.88 -5.23
C LYS A 348 3.96 -19.92 -4.10
N GLN A 349 3.29 -18.78 -4.06
CA GLN A 349 3.52 -17.76 -3.03
C GLN A 349 2.98 -18.21 -1.66
N LEU A 350 1.85 -18.91 -1.60
CA LEU A 350 1.32 -19.51 -0.36
C LEU A 350 2.28 -20.52 0.27
N LYS A 351 2.98 -21.30 -0.54
CA LYS A 351 4.04 -22.20 -0.04
C LYS A 351 5.20 -21.41 0.61
N GLN A 352 5.56 -20.25 0.06
CA GLN A 352 6.56 -19.37 0.67
C GLN A 352 6.07 -18.79 2.01
N VAL A 353 4.80 -18.40 2.07
CA VAL A 353 4.14 -17.95 3.31
C VAL A 353 4.21 -19.04 4.38
N GLU A 354 3.86 -20.28 4.04
CA GLU A 354 3.93 -21.40 4.99
C GLU A 354 5.35 -21.63 5.54
N GLN A 355 6.36 -21.50 4.67
CA GLN A 355 7.76 -21.62 5.10
C GLN A 355 8.15 -20.49 6.06
N MET A 356 7.74 -19.25 5.78
CA MET A 356 8.00 -18.12 6.65
C MET A 356 7.28 -18.26 8.00
N LYS A 357 6.00 -18.63 8.00
CA LYS A 357 5.23 -18.89 9.23
C LYS A 357 5.91 -19.95 10.13
N LYS A 358 6.56 -20.95 9.56
CA LYS A 358 7.36 -21.93 10.34
C LYS A 358 8.57 -21.32 11.05
N LEU A 359 9.11 -20.23 10.53
CA LEU A 359 10.18 -19.46 11.20
C LEU A 359 9.62 -18.52 12.26
N GLU A 360 8.45 -17.94 12.04
CA GLU A 360 7.83 -16.99 12.95
C GLU A 360 7.29 -17.64 14.24
N VAL A 361 6.88 -18.90 14.19
CA VAL A 361 6.51 -19.63 15.42
C VAL A 361 7.70 -20.00 16.31
N LYS A 362 8.93 -19.89 15.79
CA LYS A 362 10.15 -20.17 16.57
C LYS A 362 10.56 -18.94 17.37
N GLN A 363 10.03 -18.86 18.59
CA GLN A 363 10.27 -17.74 19.50
C GLN A 363 11.73 -17.65 19.94
N LEU A 364 12.21 -16.42 20.10
CA LEU A 364 13.52 -16.09 20.67
C LEU A 364 13.29 -15.58 22.11
N PRO A 365 14.22 -15.85 23.06
CA PRO A 365 14.11 -15.35 24.42
C PRO A 365 14.17 -13.81 24.44
N LYS A 366 13.30 -13.18 25.25
CA LYS A 366 13.15 -11.70 25.27
C LYS A 366 14.42 -10.95 25.70
N ASP A 367 15.11 -11.43 26.72
CA ASP A 367 16.26 -10.74 27.34
C ASP A 367 17.57 -11.51 27.14
N PHE A 368 17.72 -12.11 25.98
CA PHE A 368 18.90 -12.93 25.66
C PHE A 368 20.05 -12.07 25.09
N ASP A 369 21.29 -12.36 25.55
CA ASP A 369 22.48 -11.77 24.96
C ASP A 369 23.03 -12.62 23.82
N TYR A 370 22.86 -12.14 22.59
CA TYR A 370 23.32 -12.82 21.37
C TYR A 370 24.86 -12.92 21.26
N ASN A 371 25.62 -12.25 22.14
CA ASN A 371 27.07 -12.42 22.22
C ASN A 371 27.45 -13.81 22.74
N GLU A 372 26.57 -14.49 23.47
CA GLU A 372 26.79 -15.85 23.98
C GLU A 372 26.66 -16.94 22.90
N ILE A 373 26.14 -16.62 21.70
CA ILE A 373 26.00 -17.61 20.63
C ILE A 373 27.27 -17.67 19.81
N GLU A 374 28.00 -18.79 19.92
CA GLU A 374 29.13 -19.08 19.07
C GLU A 374 28.70 -19.28 17.61
N GLY A 375 29.51 -18.74 16.65
CA GLY A 375 29.25 -18.86 15.23
C GLY A 375 28.38 -17.75 14.62
N LEU A 376 27.77 -16.86 15.42
CA LEU A 376 27.18 -15.63 14.88
C LEU A 376 28.25 -14.61 14.54
N ARG A 377 28.09 -13.93 13.39
CA ARG A 377 28.96 -12.81 12.99
C ARG A 377 28.77 -11.61 13.94
N LEU A 378 29.81 -10.82 14.11
CA LEU A 378 29.79 -9.65 15.00
C LEU A 378 28.65 -8.69 14.66
N GLU A 379 28.49 -8.35 13.38
CA GLU A 379 27.39 -7.49 12.90
C GLU A 379 26.01 -8.06 13.27
N ALA A 380 25.82 -9.36 13.08
CA ALA A 380 24.55 -10.02 13.43
C ALA A 380 24.28 -9.95 14.94
N ARG A 381 25.30 -10.16 15.80
CA ARG A 381 25.17 -10.05 17.27
C ARG A 381 24.76 -8.64 17.69
N GLU A 382 25.44 -7.61 17.14
CA GLU A 382 25.09 -6.21 17.43
C GLU A 382 23.67 -5.87 17.04
N LYS A 383 23.25 -6.27 15.83
CA LYS A 383 21.90 -6.02 15.33
C LYS A 383 20.82 -6.76 16.14
N LEU A 384 21.05 -8.02 16.43
CA LEU A 384 20.13 -8.84 17.20
C LEU A 384 19.99 -8.33 18.65
N ASN A 385 21.08 -7.92 19.30
CA ASN A 385 21.06 -7.33 20.63
C ASN A 385 20.36 -5.97 20.66
N LYS A 386 20.52 -5.15 19.60
CA LYS A 386 19.85 -3.84 19.49
C LYS A 386 18.36 -3.99 19.27
N ILE A 387 17.94 -4.86 18.33
CA ILE A 387 16.55 -4.97 17.87
C ILE A 387 15.74 -5.90 18.77
N LYS A 388 16.35 -6.96 19.30
CA LYS A 388 15.70 -7.99 20.12
C LYS A 388 14.47 -8.58 19.44
N PRO A 389 14.64 -9.27 18.30
CA PRO A 389 13.52 -9.84 17.55
C PRO A 389 12.80 -10.89 18.39
N LEU A 390 11.47 -10.97 18.22
CA LEU A 390 10.63 -11.90 18.98
C LEU A 390 10.76 -13.35 18.49
N ASN A 391 11.10 -13.54 17.23
CA ASN A 391 11.16 -14.86 16.60
C ASN A 391 12.21 -14.90 15.46
N ILE A 392 12.48 -16.11 14.95
CA ILE A 392 13.44 -16.33 13.86
C ILE A 392 13.02 -15.64 12.55
N GLY A 393 11.71 -15.55 12.28
CA GLY A 393 11.20 -14.84 11.10
C GLY A 393 11.58 -13.35 11.12
N GLN A 394 11.38 -12.67 12.25
CA GLN A 394 11.83 -11.29 12.43
C GLN A 394 13.35 -11.16 12.32
N ALA A 395 14.10 -12.04 12.99
CA ALA A 395 15.56 -12.04 12.93
C ALA A 395 16.07 -12.13 11.47
N SER A 396 15.43 -12.93 10.63
CA SER A 396 15.80 -13.10 9.22
C SER A 396 15.60 -11.86 8.34
N ARG A 397 14.78 -10.90 8.79
CA ARG A 397 14.48 -9.65 8.07
C ARG A 397 15.36 -8.48 8.49
N ILE A 398 16.13 -8.65 9.55
CA ILE A 398 17.04 -7.61 10.04
C ILE A 398 18.21 -7.43 9.06
N SER A 399 18.43 -6.20 8.60
CA SER A 399 19.58 -5.88 7.77
C SER A 399 20.90 -6.16 8.52
N GLY A 400 21.80 -6.93 7.90
CA GLY A 400 23.03 -7.39 8.53
C GLY A 400 22.96 -8.80 9.11
N VAL A 401 21.78 -9.40 9.23
CA VAL A 401 21.60 -10.83 9.60
C VAL A 401 21.48 -11.67 8.33
N SER A 402 22.41 -12.57 8.10
CA SER A 402 22.43 -13.44 6.91
C SER A 402 21.71 -14.77 7.12
N PRO A 403 21.40 -15.51 6.02
CA PRO A 403 20.87 -16.87 6.14
C PRO A 403 21.76 -17.82 6.95
N ALA A 404 23.10 -17.62 6.94
CA ALA A 404 24.02 -18.38 7.75
C ALA A 404 23.82 -18.12 9.25
N ASP A 405 23.64 -16.84 9.63
CA ASP A 405 23.35 -16.47 11.02
C ASP A 405 22.02 -17.07 11.49
N ILE A 406 20.99 -17.07 10.61
CA ILE A 406 19.69 -17.70 10.91
C ILE A 406 19.87 -19.22 11.12
N SER A 407 20.73 -19.89 10.35
CA SER A 407 21.02 -21.31 10.54
C SER A 407 21.67 -21.57 11.92
N VAL A 408 22.60 -20.70 12.34
CA VAL A 408 23.21 -20.76 13.68
C VAL A 408 22.17 -20.58 14.77
N LEU A 409 21.27 -19.60 14.66
CA LEU A 409 20.18 -19.38 15.61
C LEU A 409 19.24 -20.60 15.70
N LEU A 410 18.91 -21.22 14.58
CA LEU A 410 18.06 -22.41 14.53
C LEU A 410 18.71 -23.60 15.24
N ILE A 411 20.01 -23.81 15.05
CA ILE A 411 20.78 -24.87 15.71
C ILE A 411 20.82 -24.61 17.23
N TRP A 412 21.11 -23.36 17.61
CA TRP A 412 21.16 -22.97 19.00
C TRP A 412 19.80 -23.20 19.71
N LEU A 413 18.68 -22.77 19.10
CA LEU A 413 17.34 -23.02 19.63
C LEU A 413 17.04 -24.52 19.78
N ALA A 414 17.41 -25.35 18.79
CA ALA A 414 17.19 -26.79 18.84
C ALA A 414 18.00 -27.47 19.95
N GLN A 415 19.18 -26.96 20.26
CA GLN A 415 20.01 -27.48 21.37
C GLN A 415 19.46 -27.08 22.73
N ASN A 416 18.95 -25.85 22.90
CA ASN A 416 18.43 -25.34 24.16
C ASN A 416 17.05 -25.90 24.50
N ASN A 417 16.17 -26.11 23.49
CA ASN A 417 14.87 -26.78 23.70
C ASN A 417 14.99 -28.25 24.08
N ARG A 418 16.17 -28.88 23.91
CA ARG A 418 16.43 -30.26 24.37
C ARG A 418 16.96 -30.31 25.80
N ARG A 419 17.33 -29.17 26.35
CA ARG A 419 17.87 -29.05 27.72
C ARG A 419 16.83 -28.61 28.74
N GLN A 420 15.68 -28.16 28.30
CA GLN A 420 14.45 -27.95 29.11
C GLN A 420 13.53 -29.17 28.98
#